data_dac4f179c153f59f2c50b299af426630
#
_entry.id   dac4f179c153f59f2c50b299af426630
#
_cell.length_a   1.000
_cell.length_b   1.000
_cell.length_c   1.000
_cell.angle_alpha   90.00
_cell.angle_beta   90.00
_cell.angle_gamma   90.00
#
_symmetry.space_group_name_H-M   'P 1'
#
loop_
_entity.id
_entity.type
_entity.pdbx_description
1 polymer ?
#
loop_
_entity_poly.entity_id
_entity_poly.type
_entity_poly.pdbx_seq_one_letter_code
_entity_poly.pdbx_strand_id
1 'polypeptide(L)'
;MTQKACKLVIVTEKLLLKKIGKIIDEAGATGDTVVAAGGKGSRGVRSSGHPIVGDTFSNVKFEVLTPSRDMAVKISDDVATKFFDDYSGIAYICNVMEVLHAHRF
;
A
#
# COMPACT_ATOMS: atom_id res chain seq x y z
N MET A 1 -2.56 27.30 -1.54
CA MET A 1 -3.52 26.64 -2.44
C MET A 1 -3.62 25.17 -2.08
N THR A 2 -4.84 24.68 -1.91
CA THR A 2 -5.08 23.27 -1.62
C THR A 2 -5.25 22.48 -2.90
N GLN A 3 -4.95 21.19 -2.83
CA GLN A 3 -5.01 20.32 -3.97
C GLN A 3 -5.71 19.02 -3.56
N LYS A 4 -6.71 18.62 -4.30
CA LYS A 4 -7.38 17.36 -4.04
C LYS A 4 -6.49 16.20 -4.44
N ALA A 5 -6.54 15.16 -3.65
CA ALA A 5 -5.74 13.95 -3.88
C ALA A 5 -6.55 12.72 -3.49
N CYS A 6 -6.09 11.59 -3.97
CA CYS A 6 -6.61 10.29 -3.58
C CYS A 6 -5.51 9.55 -2.80
N LYS A 7 -5.86 8.97 -1.68
CA LYS A 7 -4.91 8.18 -0.90
C LYS A 7 -5.17 6.70 -1.13
N LEU A 8 -4.17 6.01 -1.64
CA LEU A 8 -4.18 4.56 -1.75
C LEU A 8 -3.44 3.98 -0.55
N VAL A 9 -4.05 3.03 0.13
CA VAL A 9 -3.42 2.31 1.22
C VAL A 9 -3.27 0.85 0.83
N ILE A 10 -2.05 0.33 0.97
CA ILE A 10 -1.75 -1.07 0.70
C ILE A 10 -1.09 -1.65 1.94
N VAL A 11 -1.70 -2.68 2.52
CA VAL A 11 -1.10 -3.41 3.64
C VAL A 11 -0.84 -4.83 3.16
N THR A 12 0.41 -5.27 3.27
CA THR A 12 0.80 -6.57 2.77
C THR A 12 2.03 -7.11 3.53
N GLU A 13 2.50 -8.26 3.13
CA GLU A 13 3.66 -8.90 3.75
C GLU A 13 4.93 -8.09 3.49
N LYS A 14 5.75 -8.00 4.52
CA LYS A 14 6.99 -7.20 4.51
C LYS A 14 7.94 -7.57 3.38
N LEU A 15 7.97 -8.83 2.99
CA LEU A 15 8.89 -9.27 1.94
C LEU A 15 8.58 -8.67 0.57
N LEU A 16 7.40 -8.08 0.39
CA LEU A 16 7.03 -7.39 -0.85
C LEU A 16 7.43 -5.91 -0.88
N LEU A 17 8.08 -5.41 0.17
CA LEU A 17 8.39 -3.99 0.34
C LEU A 17 9.06 -3.39 -0.90
N LYS A 18 10.13 -3.99 -1.38
CA LYS A 18 10.88 -3.44 -2.51
C LYS A 18 10.13 -3.56 -3.83
N LYS A 19 9.44 -4.68 -4.03
CA LYS A 19 8.70 -4.92 -5.28
C LYS A 19 7.53 -3.97 -5.44
N ILE A 20 6.78 -3.75 -4.37
CA ILE A 20 5.65 -2.80 -4.41
C ILE A 20 6.15 -1.37 -4.49
N GLY A 21 7.20 -1.02 -3.75
CA GLY A 21 7.81 0.30 -3.84
C GLY A 21 8.20 0.65 -5.27
N LYS A 22 8.75 -0.31 -6.00
CA LYS A 22 9.10 -0.11 -7.40
C LYS A 22 7.88 0.17 -8.28
N ILE A 23 6.80 -0.56 -8.08
CA ILE A 23 5.55 -0.32 -8.83
C ILE A 23 5.03 1.09 -8.57
N ILE A 24 5.04 1.53 -7.32
CA ILE A 24 4.59 2.87 -6.94
C ILE A 24 5.45 3.94 -7.61
N ASP A 25 6.77 3.78 -7.55
CA ASP A 25 7.71 4.74 -8.14
C ASP A 25 7.54 4.82 -9.66
N GLU A 26 7.40 3.69 -10.33
CA GLU A 26 7.23 3.65 -11.78
C GLU A 26 5.89 4.23 -12.24
N ALA A 27 4.89 4.18 -11.39
CA ALA A 27 3.58 4.77 -11.70
C ALA A 27 3.57 6.28 -11.63
N GLY A 28 4.59 6.89 -11.03
CA GLY A 28 4.69 8.35 -10.94
C GLY A 28 3.80 8.95 -9.87
N ALA A 29 3.54 8.25 -8.78
CA ALA A 29 2.74 8.78 -7.68
C ALA A 29 3.39 10.03 -7.10
N THR A 30 2.55 10.90 -6.53
CA THR A 30 3.01 12.17 -5.96
C THR A 30 3.95 11.97 -4.78
N GLY A 31 3.65 11.00 -3.93
CA GLY A 31 4.50 10.68 -2.79
C GLY A 31 3.94 9.47 -2.06
N ASP A 32 4.81 8.82 -1.29
CA ASP A 32 4.41 7.64 -0.52
C ASP A 32 5.13 7.59 0.82
N THR A 33 4.49 6.94 1.76
CA THR A 33 5.04 6.68 3.09
C THR A 33 4.91 5.19 3.37
N VAL A 34 5.93 4.59 3.97
CA VAL A 34 5.91 3.17 4.32
C VAL A 34 6.21 3.02 5.79
N VAL A 35 5.39 2.23 6.47
CA VAL A 35 5.62 1.92 7.88
C VAL A 35 5.48 0.42 8.11
N ALA A 36 6.18 -0.08 9.12
CA ALA A 36 5.97 -1.43 9.60
C ALA A 36 4.60 -1.50 10.27
N ALA A 37 3.87 -2.58 10.02
CA ALA A 37 2.51 -2.71 10.52
C ALA A 37 2.30 -4.10 11.13
N GLY A 38 1.61 -4.11 12.26
CA GLY A 38 1.11 -5.33 12.86
C GLY A 38 -0.34 -5.55 12.47
N GLY A 39 -0.85 -6.71 12.78
CA GLY A 39 -2.25 -7.00 12.54
C GLY A 39 -2.48 -8.47 12.23
N LYS A 40 -3.73 -8.81 12.19
CA LYS A 40 -4.18 -10.17 11.85
C LYS A 40 -5.05 -10.10 10.62
N GLY A 41 -4.72 -10.94 9.64
CA GLY A 41 -5.63 -11.18 8.54
C GLY A 41 -6.65 -12.24 8.92
N SER A 42 -7.67 -12.39 8.10
CA SER A 42 -8.74 -13.37 8.35
C SER A 42 -8.25 -14.81 8.35
N ARG A 43 -7.10 -15.09 7.72
CA ARG A 43 -6.57 -16.45 7.61
C ARG A 43 -5.57 -16.82 8.70
N GLY A 44 -4.91 -15.85 9.32
CA GLY A 44 -3.93 -16.09 10.37
C GLY A 44 -2.64 -16.76 9.92
N VAL A 45 -2.36 -16.85 8.62
CA VAL A 45 -1.12 -17.42 8.08
C VAL A 45 -0.54 -16.53 6.99
N ARG A 46 0.77 -16.68 6.75
CA ARG A 46 1.51 -15.99 5.70
C ARG A 46 1.66 -16.90 4.48
N SER A 47 2.16 -16.32 3.38
CA SER A 47 2.50 -17.08 2.18
C SER A 47 3.52 -18.18 2.45
N SER A 48 4.37 -17.99 3.47
CA SER A 48 5.33 -19.00 3.91
C SER A 48 4.68 -20.18 4.64
N GLY A 49 3.39 -20.11 4.95
CA GLY A 49 2.68 -21.13 5.70
C GLY A 49 2.81 -21.00 7.21
N HIS A 50 3.54 -20.01 7.70
CA HIS A 50 3.73 -19.82 9.14
C HIS A 50 2.57 -19.00 9.72
N PRO A 51 2.10 -19.36 10.93
CA PRO A 51 1.11 -18.54 11.63
C PRO A 51 1.67 -17.17 11.95
N ILE A 52 0.77 -16.18 12.05
CA ILE A 52 1.14 -14.79 12.37
C ILE A 52 1.40 -14.60 13.87
N VAL A 53 1.26 -15.64 14.66
CA VAL A 53 1.31 -15.57 16.13
C VAL A 53 2.65 -15.01 16.59
N GLY A 54 2.60 -13.95 17.41
CA GLY A 54 3.78 -13.37 18.03
C GLY A 54 4.59 -12.43 17.17
N ASP A 55 4.30 -12.31 15.88
CA ASP A 55 5.00 -11.41 14.97
C ASP A 55 4.11 -10.25 14.59
N THR A 56 4.25 -9.13 15.30
CA THR A 56 3.39 -7.96 15.12
C THR A 56 3.83 -7.04 14.00
N PHE A 57 5.03 -7.22 13.45
CA PHE A 57 5.58 -6.32 12.43
C PHE A 57 6.01 -7.05 11.17
N SER A 58 5.27 -8.10 10.80
CA SER A 58 5.55 -8.87 9.60
C SER A 58 4.90 -8.26 8.36
N ASN A 59 4.13 -7.18 8.52
CA ASN A 59 3.48 -6.45 7.43
C ASN A 59 4.13 -5.10 7.22
N VAL A 60 3.88 -4.53 6.04
CA VAL A 60 4.16 -3.13 5.75
C VAL A 60 2.87 -2.46 5.29
N LYS A 61 2.77 -1.18 5.58
CA LYS A 61 1.66 -0.35 5.14
C LYS A 61 2.20 0.77 4.28
N PHE A 62 1.76 0.83 3.03
CA PHE A 62 2.03 1.94 2.13
C PHE A 62 0.87 2.91 2.18
N GLU A 63 1.17 4.20 2.29
CA GLU A 63 0.20 5.27 2.03
C GLU A 63 0.70 6.04 0.83
N VAL A 64 -0.04 5.99 -0.26
CA VAL A 64 0.37 6.56 -1.54
C VAL A 64 -0.55 7.69 -1.89
N LEU A 65 0.02 8.87 -2.08
CA LEU A 65 -0.74 10.03 -2.55
C LEU A 65 -0.73 10.05 -4.07
N THR A 66 -1.91 10.06 -4.66
CA THR A 66 -2.06 10.10 -6.11
C THR A 66 -2.88 11.33 -6.50
N PRO A 67 -2.61 11.92 -7.67
CA PRO A 67 -3.40 13.07 -8.13
C PRO A 67 -4.80 12.68 -8.57
N SER A 68 -5.06 11.40 -8.83
CA SER A 68 -6.35 10.94 -9.32
C SER A 68 -6.69 9.56 -8.78
N ARG A 69 -7.98 9.26 -8.76
CA ARG A 69 -8.47 7.93 -8.42
C ARG A 69 -8.00 6.90 -9.46
N ASP A 70 -7.95 7.28 -10.72
CA ASP A 70 -7.53 6.35 -11.79
C ASP A 70 -6.12 5.82 -11.56
N MET A 71 -5.18 6.69 -11.18
CA MET A 71 -3.83 6.26 -10.86
C MET A 71 -3.80 5.32 -9.65
N ALA A 72 -4.57 5.65 -8.60
CA ALA A 72 -4.65 4.80 -7.41
C ALA A 72 -5.18 3.40 -7.75
N VAL A 73 -6.24 3.35 -8.55
CA VAL A 73 -6.83 2.07 -8.99
C VAL A 73 -5.83 1.27 -9.82
N LYS A 74 -5.12 1.94 -10.72
CA LYS A 74 -4.14 1.26 -11.56
C LYS A 74 -3.02 0.64 -10.73
N ILE A 75 -2.47 1.38 -9.78
CA ILE A 75 -1.45 0.86 -8.87
C ILE A 75 -1.99 -0.34 -8.09
N SER A 76 -3.19 -0.20 -7.54
CA SER A 76 -3.83 -1.26 -6.77
C SER A 76 -4.03 -2.52 -7.61
N ASP A 77 -4.53 -2.36 -8.83
CA ASP A 77 -4.75 -3.50 -9.74
C ASP A 77 -3.44 -4.19 -10.09
N ASP A 78 -2.38 -3.44 -10.35
CA ASP A 78 -1.07 -4.01 -10.65
C ASP A 78 -0.54 -4.84 -9.49
N VAL A 79 -0.64 -4.31 -8.28
CA VAL A 79 -0.20 -5.00 -7.07
C VAL A 79 -1.02 -6.26 -6.82
N ALA A 80 -2.34 -6.14 -6.91
CA ALA A 80 -3.24 -7.28 -6.68
C ALA A 80 -3.01 -8.39 -7.69
N THR A 81 -2.87 -8.03 -8.96
CA THR A 81 -2.65 -9.00 -10.03
C THR A 81 -1.33 -9.75 -9.85
N LYS A 82 -0.28 -9.05 -9.42
CA LYS A 82 1.05 -9.65 -9.29
C LYS A 82 1.22 -10.45 -8.01
N PHE A 83 0.57 -10.06 -6.92
CA PHE A 83 0.95 -10.58 -5.61
C PHE A 83 -0.20 -11.16 -4.77
N PHE A 84 -1.43 -10.69 -4.92
CA PHE A 84 -2.47 -11.04 -3.95
C PHE A 84 -3.05 -12.44 -4.11
N ASP A 85 -2.70 -13.17 -5.15
CA ASP A 85 -3.02 -14.59 -5.22
C ASP A 85 -2.14 -15.43 -4.30
N ASP A 86 -0.89 -14.98 -4.09
CA ASP A 86 0.11 -15.76 -3.36
C ASP A 86 0.45 -15.16 -2.00
N TYR A 87 0.17 -13.87 -1.79
CA TYR A 87 0.55 -13.13 -0.58
C TYR A 87 -0.66 -12.50 0.06
N SER A 88 -0.63 -12.38 1.39
CA SER A 88 -1.68 -11.66 2.11
C SER A 88 -1.61 -10.18 1.82
N GLY A 89 -2.75 -9.56 1.56
CA GLY A 89 -2.76 -8.14 1.31
C GLY A 89 -4.16 -7.57 1.24
N ILE A 90 -4.24 -6.27 1.43
CA ILE A 90 -5.45 -5.49 1.24
C ILE A 90 -5.06 -4.14 0.65
N ALA A 91 -5.86 -3.65 -0.27
CA ALA A 91 -5.71 -2.32 -0.82
C ALA A 91 -7.04 -1.60 -0.77
N TYR A 92 -7.00 -0.35 -0.36
CA TYR A 92 -8.20 0.48 -0.32
C TYR A 92 -7.85 1.94 -0.57
N ILE A 93 -8.84 2.75 -0.92
CA ILE A 93 -8.63 4.15 -1.25
C ILE A 93 -9.55 5.05 -0.44
N CYS A 94 -9.05 6.28 -0.17
CA CYS A 94 -9.85 7.40 0.31
C CYS A 94 -9.94 8.41 -0.81
N ASN A 95 -11.14 8.65 -1.31
CA ASN A 95 -11.35 9.52 -2.46
C ASN A 95 -11.31 11.00 -2.12
N VAL A 96 -11.70 11.37 -0.91
CA VAL A 96 -11.80 12.78 -0.50
C VAL A 96 -10.64 13.12 0.39
N MET A 97 -9.71 13.92 -0.11
CA MET A 97 -8.52 14.34 0.60
C MET A 97 -8.02 15.64 0.00
N GLU A 98 -7.55 16.51 0.86
CA GLU A 98 -6.93 17.75 0.42
C GLU A 98 -5.50 17.82 0.94
N VAL A 99 -4.56 18.11 0.04
CA VAL A 99 -3.19 18.41 0.43
C VAL A 99 -3.10 19.91 0.64
N LEU A 100 -2.83 20.32 1.87
CA LEU A 100 -2.76 21.74 2.24
C LEU A 100 -1.40 22.33 1.90
N HIS A 101 -0.36 21.61 2.21
CA HIS A 101 1.02 22.03 1.96
C HIS A 101 1.85 20.82 1.58
N ALA A 102 2.71 20.97 0.57
CA ALA A 102 3.68 19.96 0.21
C ALA A 102 4.97 20.66 -0.20
N HIS A 103 6.11 20.13 0.24
CA HIS A 103 7.41 20.66 -0.09
C HIS A 103 8.40 19.49 -0.22
N ARG A 104 8.89 19.27 -1.43
CA ARG A 104 9.85 18.21 -1.74
C ARG A 104 9.34 16.79 -1.40
N PHE A 105 8.06 16.60 -1.61
CA PHE A 105 7.44 15.31 -1.31
C PHE A 105 6.75 14.70 -2.52
#